data_6ba49f06db8a9d8f8896d984c031bcb5
#
_entry.id   6ba49f06db8a9d8f8896d984c031bcb5
#
_cell.length_a   1.000
_cell.length_b   1.000
_cell.length_c   1.000
_cell.angle_alpha   90.00
_cell.angle_beta   90.00
_cell.angle_gamma   90.00
#
_symmetry.space_group_name_H-M   'P 1'
#
loop_
_entity.id
_entity.type
_entity.pdbx_description
1 polymer ?
#
loop_
_entity_poly.entity_id
_entity_poly.type
_entity_poly.pdbx_seq_one_letter_code
_entity_poly.pdbx_strand_id
1 'polypeptide(L)'
;IAAGIDMFDCVLPTRNARTGTAMTMTGRMNLRNARYARDPRPLEEECGCPACTGFSRAFLRHLVNQNEILGLRLLSLHNLWLVQRLTAGARDAIRRGVFDDFRTETLSRLAGGQQEDSCQDC
;
A
#
# COMPACT_ATOMS: atom_id res chain seq x y z
N ILE A 1 -15.58 1.06 10.35
CA ILE A 1 -15.64 -0.16 11.18
C ILE A 1 -15.93 0.24 12.63
N ALA A 2 -15.09 1.05 13.29
CA ALA A 2 -15.33 1.46 14.68
C ALA A 2 -16.71 2.14 14.94
N ALA A 3 -17.27 2.78 13.94
CA ALA A 3 -18.61 3.38 13.99
C ALA A 3 -19.75 2.43 13.58
N GLY A 4 -19.50 1.14 13.49
CA GLY A 4 -20.51 0.12 13.11
C GLY A 4 -20.79 0.01 11.62
N ILE A 5 -19.92 0.54 10.76
CA ILE A 5 -20.06 0.41 9.30
C ILE A 5 -19.32 -0.84 8.83
N ASP A 6 -20.03 -1.72 8.10
CA ASP A 6 -19.51 -3.03 7.66
C ASP A 6 -19.12 -3.06 6.17
N MET A 7 -19.68 -2.19 5.35
CA MET A 7 -19.40 -2.13 3.92
C MET A 7 -18.88 -0.77 3.50
N PHE A 8 -17.87 -0.80 2.63
CA PHE A 8 -17.22 0.41 2.11
C PHE A 8 -17.06 0.27 0.59
N ASP A 9 -17.51 1.29 -0.14
CA ASP A 9 -17.10 1.49 -1.52
C ASP A 9 -15.89 2.41 -1.57
N CYS A 10 -14.79 1.95 -2.15
CA CYS A 10 -13.54 2.69 -2.15
C CYS A 10 -12.74 2.51 -3.44
N VAL A 11 -12.63 3.56 -4.21
CA VAL A 11 -11.81 3.58 -5.45
C VAL A 11 -10.33 3.86 -5.21
N LEU A 12 -9.93 4.24 -3.99
CA LEU A 12 -8.57 4.69 -3.68
C LEU A 12 -7.48 3.69 -4.06
N PRO A 13 -7.62 2.36 -3.83
CA PRO A 13 -6.57 1.41 -4.18
C PRO A 13 -6.20 1.43 -5.66
N THR A 14 -7.20 1.38 -6.52
CA THR A 14 -7.01 1.38 -7.98
C THR A 14 -6.70 2.77 -8.53
N ARG A 15 -7.30 3.82 -7.96
CA ARG A 15 -7.03 5.22 -8.33
C ARG A 15 -5.58 5.59 -8.04
N ASN A 16 -5.07 5.29 -6.85
CA ASN A 16 -3.68 5.53 -6.47
C ASN A 16 -2.70 4.74 -7.35
N ALA A 17 -3.01 3.49 -7.66
CA ALA A 17 -2.20 2.68 -8.56
C ALA A 17 -2.04 3.32 -9.94
N ARG A 18 -3.11 3.89 -10.52
CA ARG A 18 -3.07 4.56 -11.83
C ARG A 18 -2.17 5.80 -11.84
N THR A 19 -1.98 6.44 -10.70
CA THR A 19 -1.06 7.58 -10.56
C THR A 19 0.38 7.16 -10.22
N GLY A 20 0.63 5.86 -10.05
CA GLY A 20 1.93 5.31 -9.70
C GLY A 20 2.19 5.24 -8.19
N THR A 21 1.14 5.34 -7.38
CA THR A 21 1.25 5.30 -5.92
C THR A 21 0.91 3.92 -5.38
N ALA A 22 1.87 3.28 -4.71
CA ALA A 22 1.66 2.10 -3.88
C ALA A 22 1.20 2.53 -2.47
N MET A 23 0.23 1.80 -1.93
CA MET A 23 -0.20 1.91 -0.53
C MET A 23 0.54 0.85 0.28
N THR A 24 1.15 1.22 1.40
CA THR A 24 1.86 0.29 2.28
C THR A 24 1.39 0.43 3.72
N MET A 25 1.74 -0.52 4.59
CA MET A 25 1.45 -0.43 6.03
C MET A 25 2.16 0.74 6.72
N THR A 26 3.16 1.32 6.08
CA THR A 26 3.89 2.50 6.58
C THR A 26 3.51 3.80 5.87
N GLY A 27 2.47 3.78 5.01
CA GLY A 27 2.00 4.98 4.32
C GLY A 27 1.94 4.83 2.80
N ARG A 28 2.14 5.92 2.08
CA ARG A 28 2.09 5.96 0.61
C ARG A 28 3.47 6.06 0.01
N MET A 29 3.70 5.36 -1.08
CA MET A 29 4.94 5.35 -1.83
C MET A 29 4.68 5.78 -3.27
N ASN A 30 5.18 6.95 -3.68
CA ASN A 30 5.12 7.38 -5.07
C ASN A 30 6.29 6.77 -5.85
N LEU A 31 6.02 5.74 -6.63
CA LEU A 31 7.05 5.02 -7.40
C LEU A 31 7.69 5.85 -8.52
N ARG A 32 7.11 6.97 -8.92
CA ARG A 32 7.74 7.85 -9.92
C ARG A 32 9.00 8.53 -9.39
N ASN A 33 9.17 8.58 -8.07
CA ASN A 33 10.31 9.20 -7.41
C ASN A 33 11.64 8.52 -7.84
N ALA A 34 12.66 9.35 -8.11
CA ALA A 34 13.98 8.90 -8.57
C ALA A 34 14.70 7.99 -7.56
N ARG A 35 14.43 8.12 -6.26
CA ARG A 35 15.02 7.29 -5.20
C ARG A 35 14.80 5.80 -5.40
N TYR A 36 13.73 5.40 -6.11
CA TYR A 36 13.43 3.98 -6.39
C TYR A 36 14.05 3.46 -7.70
N ALA A 37 14.81 4.28 -8.44
CA ALA A 37 15.35 3.92 -9.75
C ALA A 37 16.27 2.69 -9.73
N ARG A 38 16.93 2.43 -8.60
CA ARG A 38 17.85 1.28 -8.42
C ARG A 38 17.51 0.49 -7.16
N ASP A 39 16.31 0.61 -6.61
CA ASP A 39 15.92 -0.09 -5.38
C ASP A 39 15.47 -1.53 -5.70
N PRO A 40 16.26 -2.56 -5.30
CA PRO A 40 15.96 -3.96 -5.60
C PRO A 40 14.89 -4.55 -4.68
N ARG A 41 14.47 -3.84 -3.62
CA ARG A 41 13.50 -4.33 -2.63
C ARG A 41 12.10 -4.40 -3.22
N PRO A 42 11.21 -5.25 -2.67
CA PRO A 42 9.79 -5.24 -3.00
C PRO A 42 9.11 -3.98 -2.48
N LEU A 43 7.85 -3.73 -2.89
CA LEU A 43 7.08 -2.60 -2.35
C LEU A 43 6.97 -2.69 -0.82
N GLU A 44 6.73 -3.88 -0.30
CA GLU A 44 6.62 -4.18 1.11
C GLU A 44 7.16 -5.59 1.39
N GLU A 45 8.12 -5.72 2.30
CA GLU A 45 8.86 -6.98 2.51
C GLU A 45 7.98 -8.11 3.04
N GLU A 46 7.02 -7.79 3.91
CA GLU A 46 6.10 -8.78 4.51
C GLU A 46 4.83 -9.02 3.65
N CYS A 47 4.79 -8.50 2.42
CA CYS A 47 3.64 -8.61 1.56
C CYS A 47 3.75 -9.81 0.62
N GLY A 48 2.83 -10.77 0.75
CA GLY A 48 2.76 -11.96 -0.10
C GLY A 48 2.06 -11.75 -1.45
N CYS A 49 1.78 -10.52 -1.89
CA CYS A 49 1.12 -10.29 -3.17
C CYS A 49 2.06 -10.56 -4.37
N PRO A 50 1.52 -10.87 -5.55
CA PRO A 50 2.34 -11.13 -6.75
C PRO A 50 3.29 -10.00 -7.14
N ALA A 51 2.94 -8.73 -6.84
CA ALA A 51 3.82 -7.60 -7.12
C ALA A 51 5.06 -7.60 -6.22
N CYS A 52 4.91 -7.93 -4.92
CA CYS A 52 6.02 -7.94 -3.98
C CYS A 52 6.88 -9.19 -4.09
N THR A 53 6.28 -10.34 -4.40
CA THR A 53 7.03 -11.62 -4.50
C THR A 53 7.80 -11.76 -5.80
N GLY A 54 7.37 -11.07 -6.86
CA GLY A 54 7.97 -11.25 -8.20
C GLY A 54 8.76 -10.05 -8.74
N PHE A 55 8.62 -8.85 -8.14
CA PHE A 55 9.14 -7.64 -8.77
C PHE A 55 9.74 -6.67 -7.75
N SER A 56 10.81 -5.96 -8.17
CA SER A 56 11.45 -4.91 -7.38
C SER A 56 10.77 -3.54 -7.58
N ARG A 57 11.00 -2.63 -6.64
CA ARG A 57 10.60 -1.21 -6.77
C ARG A 57 11.16 -0.58 -8.04
N ALA A 58 12.43 -0.85 -8.36
CA ALA A 58 13.08 -0.34 -9.57
C ALA A 58 12.35 -0.78 -10.84
N PHE A 59 11.99 -2.06 -10.94
CA PHE A 59 11.27 -2.59 -12.10
C PHE A 59 9.85 -2.02 -12.19
N LEU A 60 9.11 -2.00 -11.08
CA LEU A 60 7.76 -1.43 -11.04
C LEU A 60 7.77 0.07 -11.37
N ARG A 61 8.77 0.83 -10.87
CA ARG A 61 8.98 2.22 -11.24
C ARG A 61 9.20 2.39 -12.75
N HIS A 62 10.04 1.55 -13.35
CA HIS A 62 10.27 1.57 -14.79
C HIS A 62 8.96 1.42 -15.56
N LEU A 63 8.17 0.40 -15.23
CA LEU A 63 6.88 0.16 -15.87
C LEU A 63 5.90 1.34 -15.72
N VAL A 64 5.82 1.91 -14.49
CA VAL A 64 4.95 3.06 -14.21
C VAL A 64 5.37 4.29 -15.00
N ASN A 65 6.67 4.56 -15.11
CA ASN A 65 7.18 5.73 -15.84
C ASN A 65 7.02 5.58 -17.37
N GLN A 66 7.05 4.35 -17.88
CA GLN A 66 6.76 4.04 -19.28
C GLN A 66 5.26 3.94 -19.57
N ASN A 67 4.39 4.13 -18.56
CA ASN A 67 2.94 3.95 -18.64
C ASN A 67 2.52 2.54 -19.12
N GLU A 68 3.33 1.53 -18.78
CA GLU A 68 3.03 0.14 -19.09
C GLU A 68 1.85 -0.37 -18.25
N ILE A 69 0.88 -0.99 -18.91
CA ILE A 69 -0.33 -1.53 -18.27
C ILE A 69 0.02 -2.54 -17.17
N LEU A 70 1.06 -3.33 -17.37
CA LEU A 70 1.51 -4.32 -16.38
C LEU A 70 1.87 -3.65 -15.05
N GLY A 71 2.58 -2.52 -15.07
CA GLY A 71 2.93 -1.76 -13.86
C GLY A 71 1.69 -1.30 -13.09
N LEU A 72 0.73 -0.74 -13.80
CA LEU A 72 -0.53 -0.26 -13.19
C LEU A 72 -1.37 -1.42 -12.61
N ARG A 73 -1.40 -2.57 -13.29
CA ARG A 73 -2.07 -3.78 -12.81
C ARG A 73 -1.40 -4.34 -11.55
N LEU A 74 -0.08 -4.45 -11.53
CA LEU A 74 0.66 -4.93 -10.37
C LEU A 74 0.48 -4.02 -9.16
N LEU A 75 0.51 -2.70 -9.34
CA LEU A 75 0.20 -1.75 -8.27
C LEU A 75 -1.23 -1.86 -7.78
N SER A 76 -2.19 -2.02 -8.68
CA SER A 76 -3.60 -2.22 -8.29
C SER A 76 -3.77 -3.49 -7.47
N LEU A 77 -3.14 -4.59 -7.88
CA LEU A 77 -3.14 -5.85 -7.13
C LEU A 77 -2.54 -5.68 -5.73
N HIS A 78 -1.39 -5.00 -5.62
CA HIS A 78 -0.74 -4.74 -4.34
C HIS A 78 -1.64 -3.90 -3.42
N ASN A 79 -2.20 -2.80 -3.92
CA ASN A 79 -3.05 -1.91 -3.14
C ASN A 79 -4.34 -2.61 -2.67
N LEU A 80 -4.96 -3.42 -3.54
CA LEU A 80 -6.11 -4.23 -3.17
C LEU A 80 -5.76 -5.30 -2.13
N TRP A 81 -4.60 -5.94 -2.29
CA TRP A 81 -4.10 -6.92 -1.31
C TRP A 81 -3.93 -6.31 0.07
N LEU A 82 -3.37 -5.10 0.16
CA LEU A 82 -3.25 -4.37 1.42
C LEU A 82 -4.61 -4.14 2.08
N VAL A 83 -5.58 -3.63 1.32
CA VAL A 83 -6.94 -3.37 1.85
C VAL A 83 -7.60 -4.67 2.32
N GLN A 84 -7.45 -5.77 1.57
CA GLN A 84 -7.96 -7.07 1.97
C GLN A 84 -7.29 -7.58 3.26
N ARG A 85 -5.98 -7.43 3.41
CA ARG A 85 -5.26 -7.76 4.66
C ARG A 85 -5.76 -6.95 5.85
N LEU A 86 -5.93 -5.64 5.67
CA LEU A 86 -6.43 -4.75 6.73
C LEU A 86 -7.84 -5.13 7.17
N THR A 87 -8.74 -5.40 6.23
CA THR A 87 -10.11 -5.81 6.55
C THR A 87 -10.19 -7.19 7.18
N ALA A 88 -9.35 -8.13 6.73
CA ALA A 88 -9.25 -9.45 7.34
C ALA A 88 -8.71 -9.36 8.77
N GLY A 89 -7.66 -8.57 9.00
CA GLY A 89 -7.11 -8.31 10.33
C GLY A 89 -8.11 -7.65 11.28
N ALA A 90 -8.85 -6.64 10.78
CA ALA A 90 -9.90 -5.99 11.55
C ALA A 90 -11.01 -6.99 11.97
N ARG A 91 -11.45 -7.84 11.03
CA ARG A 91 -12.47 -8.88 11.30
C ARG A 91 -11.98 -9.88 12.35
N ASP A 92 -10.73 -10.32 12.27
CA ASP A 92 -10.14 -11.22 13.25
C ASP A 92 -10.02 -10.56 14.63
N ALA A 93 -9.55 -9.31 14.68
CA ALA A 93 -9.44 -8.56 15.91
C ALA A 93 -10.81 -8.33 16.60
N ILE A 94 -11.88 -8.09 15.81
CA ILE A 94 -13.25 -8.02 16.34
C ILE A 94 -13.68 -9.34 16.96
N ARG A 95 -13.46 -10.46 16.26
CA ARG A 95 -13.81 -11.80 16.77
C ARG A 95 -13.08 -12.13 18.07
N ARG A 96 -11.86 -11.65 18.25
CA ARG A 96 -11.04 -11.85 19.43
C ARG A 96 -11.27 -10.81 20.53
N GLY A 97 -12.09 -9.79 20.30
CA GLY A 97 -12.34 -8.71 21.26
C GLY A 97 -11.18 -7.74 21.47
N VAL A 98 -10.22 -7.67 20.55
CA VAL A 98 -9.01 -6.81 20.61
C VAL A 98 -8.95 -5.76 19.50
N PHE A 99 -10.12 -5.32 19.02
CA PHE A 99 -10.19 -4.39 17.88
C PHE A 99 -9.56 -3.02 18.16
N ASP A 100 -9.66 -2.49 19.37
CA ASP A 100 -9.12 -1.17 19.71
C ASP A 100 -7.58 -1.18 19.71
N ASP A 101 -6.96 -2.28 20.16
CA ASP A 101 -5.51 -2.46 20.10
C ASP A 101 -5.04 -2.54 18.62
N PHE A 102 -5.70 -3.36 17.82
CA PHE A 102 -5.44 -3.49 16.38
C PHE A 102 -5.58 -2.15 15.66
N ARG A 103 -6.63 -1.39 15.97
CA ARG A 103 -6.86 -0.06 15.40
C ARG A 103 -5.73 0.89 15.75
N THR A 104 -5.36 0.97 17.01
CA THR A 104 -4.33 1.89 17.51
C THR A 104 -2.97 1.57 16.88
N GLU A 105 -2.59 0.31 16.84
CA GLU A 105 -1.35 -0.14 16.20
C GLU A 105 -1.33 0.18 14.70
N THR A 106 -2.41 -0.14 13.99
CA THR A 106 -2.52 0.10 12.55
C THR A 106 -2.42 1.59 12.22
N LEU A 107 -3.12 2.45 12.96
CA LEU A 107 -3.07 3.90 12.75
C LEU A 107 -1.69 4.48 13.06
N SER A 108 -1.03 4.00 14.10
CA SER A 108 0.33 4.39 14.46
C SER A 108 1.33 4.05 13.34
N ARG A 109 1.25 2.85 12.76
CA ARG A 109 2.11 2.44 11.64
C ARG A 109 1.87 3.29 10.39
N LEU A 110 0.61 3.57 10.06
CA LEU A 110 0.26 4.41 8.91
C LEU A 110 0.68 5.87 9.07
N ALA A 111 0.64 6.42 10.29
CA ALA A 111 1.05 7.79 10.58
C ALA A 111 2.57 7.97 10.53
N GLY A 112 3.34 6.97 10.96
CA GLY A 112 4.81 7.02 10.98
C GLY A 112 5.44 7.12 9.59
N GLY A 113 4.78 6.62 8.54
CA GLY A 113 5.31 6.64 7.17
C GLY A 113 5.02 7.91 6.37
N GLN A 114 4.15 8.79 6.85
CA GLN A 114 3.78 10.02 6.11
C GLN A 114 4.87 11.10 6.16
N GLN A 115 5.87 10.97 7.03
CA GLN A 115 6.94 11.97 7.17
C GLN A 115 8.05 11.83 6.12
N GLU A 116 8.15 10.72 5.41
CA GLU A 116 9.24 10.52 4.43
C GLU A 116 8.94 11.10 3.04
N ASP A 117 7.69 11.37 2.68
CA ASP A 117 7.32 11.87 1.34
C ASP A 117 7.14 13.41 1.26
N SER A 118 7.22 14.13 2.38
CA SER A 118 6.96 15.59 2.42
C SER A 118 8.19 16.48 2.20
N CYS A 119 9.37 15.93 1.95
CA CYS A 119 10.61 16.71 1.91
C CYS A 119 11.44 16.52 0.64
N GLN A 120 10.83 16.54 -0.56
CA GLN A 120 11.59 16.65 -1.83
C GLN A 120 10.75 17.17 -2.99
N ASP A 121 10.17 18.37 -2.83
CA ASP A 121 9.89 19.29 -3.93
C ASP A 121 10.55 20.63 -3.61
N CYS A 122 11.85 20.67 -3.73
CA CYS A 122 12.65 21.89 -3.96
C CYS A 122 13.74 21.56 -4.96
#